data_68f010eae3b09bc19fd7fee6de930bab
#
_entry.id   68f010eae3b09bc19fd7fee6de930bab
#
_cell.length_a   1.000
_cell.length_b   1.000
_cell.length_c   1.000
_cell.angle_alpha   90.00
_cell.angle_beta   90.00
_cell.angle_gamma   90.00
#
_symmetry.space_group_name_H-M   'P 1'
#
loop_
_entity.id
_entity.type
_entity.pdbx_description
1 polymer ?
#
loop_
_entity_poly.entity_id
_entity_poly.type
_entity_poly.pdbx_seq_one_letter_code
_entity_poly.pdbx_strand_id
1 'polypeptide(L)'
;MITTTISTNNNLDYLKLAIKSVRQNAYHKDMPIIVHAENCNDGTINWLDSNYTKYDLEYYIDNNNDPKGIGGGMNFCVDKVKTEFVNIIHSDMWIAPNQDLELLKLYDDIGDTKLIASSFRIQPRIFVNDPDYRPGTVFVDTDEFGAYAEDFDSNSFDKWATEFSQMNGELEVRKGGGAGFFCRVEDYKWIGGNDDLFRPASWEDKDLFIRMQLEGYEFRMIPQSVIWHFSARGSHFRDEAKDKFHMKSERQQKAEQVNM
;
A
#
# COMPACT_ATOMS: atom_id res chain seq x y z
N MET A 1 14.17 -12.70 -3.12
CA MET A 1 13.00 -12.65 -4.05
C MET A 1 11.83 -11.95 -3.37
N ILE A 2 10.98 -11.26 -4.11
CA ILE A 2 9.87 -10.41 -3.63
C ILE A 2 8.55 -10.92 -4.17
N THR A 3 7.47 -10.81 -3.41
CA THR A 3 6.08 -10.92 -3.87
C THR A 3 5.35 -9.61 -3.59
N THR A 4 4.62 -9.07 -4.56
CA THR A 4 3.71 -7.95 -4.31
C THR A 4 2.33 -8.46 -3.91
N THR A 5 1.75 -7.88 -2.85
CA THR A 5 0.41 -8.23 -2.38
C THR A 5 -0.52 -7.03 -2.43
N ILE A 6 -1.77 -7.27 -2.84
CA ILE A 6 -2.81 -6.25 -2.99
C ILE A 6 -4.12 -6.77 -2.40
N SER A 7 -4.63 -6.12 -1.36
CA SER A 7 -5.99 -6.36 -0.89
C SER A 7 -6.95 -5.33 -1.48
N THR A 8 -8.12 -5.75 -1.92
CA THR A 8 -9.11 -4.88 -2.56
C THR A 8 -10.55 -5.21 -2.16
N ASN A 9 -11.37 -4.17 -2.12
CA ASN A 9 -12.82 -4.26 -2.00
C ASN A 9 -13.46 -3.19 -2.90
N ASN A 10 -14.14 -3.61 -4.00
CA ASN A 10 -14.83 -2.69 -4.91
C ASN A 10 -13.98 -1.50 -5.39
N ASN A 11 -12.82 -1.75 -5.95
CA ASN A 11 -11.89 -0.70 -6.39
C ASN A 11 -11.27 -1.01 -7.75
N LEU A 12 -12.07 -1.51 -8.69
CA LEU A 12 -11.62 -2.12 -9.95
C LEU A 12 -10.68 -1.25 -10.76
N ASP A 13 -11.02 0.02 -11.01
CA ASP A 13 -10.24 0.85 -11.92
C ASP A 13 -8.86 1.20 -11.34
N TYR A 14 -8.80 1.43 -10.04
CA TYR A 14 -7.52 1.60 -9.33
C TYR A 14 -6.73 0.29 -9.24
N LEU A 15 -7.39 -0.85 -8.97
CA LEU A 15 -6.73 -2.16 -8.96
C LEU A 15 -6.06 -2.49 -10.30
N LYS A 16 -6.72 -2.15 -11.42
CA LYS A 16 -6.13 -2.28 -12.77
C LYS A 16 -4.84 -1.49 -12.90
N LEU A 17 -4.82 -0.25 -12.39
CA LEU A 17 -3.63 0.59 -12.39
C LEU A 17 -2.54 0.01 -11.49
N ALA A 18 -2.88 -0.42 -10.28
CA ALA A 18 -1.93 -1.03 -9.36
C ALA A 18 -1.23 -2.25 -9.97
N ILE A 19 -1.99 -3.21 -10.50
CA ILE A 19 -1.45 -4.41 -11.16
C ILE A 19 -0.62 -4.04 -12.40
N LYS A 20 -1.11 -3.12 -13.23
CA LYS A 20 -0.38 -2.63 -14.41
C LYS A 20 0.95 -2.02 -14.00
N SER A 21 0.99 -1.21 -12.94
CA SER A 21 2.23 -0.56 -12.48
C SER A 21 3.28 -1.59 -12.09
N VAL A 22 2.90 -2.65 -11.36
CA VAL A 22 3.82 -3.72 -10.98
C VAL A 22 4.43 -4.36 -12.22
N ARG A 23 3.62 -4.72 -13.23
CA ARG A 23 4.12 -5.36 -14.46
C ARG A 23 4.93 -4.43 -15.34
N GLN A 24 4.61 -3.15 -15.36
CA GLN A 24 5.31 -2.15 -16.16
C GLN A 24 6.61 -1.71 -15.51
N ASN A 25 6.58 -1.39 -14.21
CA ASN A 25 7.59 -0.59 -13.53
C ASN A 25 8.50 -1.38 -12.60
N ALA A 26 8.10 -2.56 -12.11
CA ALA A 26 8.99 -3.38 -11.29
C ALA A 26 10.26 -3.73 -12.05
N TYR A 27 11.40 -3.71 -11.38
CA TYR A 27 12.68 -4.20 -11.90
C TYR A 27 12.64 -5.72 -12.11
N HIS A 28 12.11 -6.46 -11.12
CA HIS A 28 11.93 -7.91 -11.20
C HIS A 28 10.62 -8.21 -11.95
N LYS A 29 10.70 -8.40 -13.26
CA LYS A 29 9.54 -8.54 -14.16
C LYS A 29 8.68 -9.79 -13.89
N ASP A 30 9.26 -10.82 -13.33
CA ASP A 30 8.64 -12.09 -12.93
C ASP A 30 8.18 -12.11 -11.47
N MET A 31 8.18 -10.96 -10.81
CA MET A 31 7.73 -10.83 -9.41
C MET A 31 6.29 -11.33 -9.25
N PRO A 32 6.02 -12.32 -8.37
CA PRO A 32 4.67 -12.78 -8.13
C PRO A 32 3.76 -11.67 -7.62
N ILE A 33 2.50 -11.66 -8.08
CA ILE A 33 1.44 -10.77 -7.57
C ILE A 33 0.36 -11.63 -6.96
N ILE A 34 -0.01 -11.33 -5.72
CA ILE A 34 -1.13 -11.97 -5.02
C ILE A 34 -2.21 -10.91 -4.76
N VAL A 35 -3.43 -11.18 -5.22
CA VAL A 35 -4.59 -10.29 -5.02
C VAL A 35 -5.61 -10.98 -4.14
N HIS A 36 -6.07 -10.30 -3.09
CA HIS A 36 -7.22 -10.70 -2.30
C HIS A 36 -8.39 -9.76 -2.58
N ALA A 37 -9.47 -10.31 -3.14
CA ALA A 37 -10.69 -9.57 -3.51
C ALA A 37 -11.81 -9.94 -2.53
N GLU A 38 -12.16 -9.01 -1.62
CA GLU A 38 -13.15 -9.22 -0.59
C GLU A 38 -14.47 -8.53 -0.94
N ASN A 39 -15.56 -9.30 -0.98
CA ASN A 39 -16.93 -8.80 -1.18
C ASN A 39 -17.08 -7.82 -2.36
N CYS A 40 -16.40 -8.08 -3.47
CA CYS A 40 -16.42 -7.22 -4.64
C CYS A 40 -17.68 -7.45 -5.48
N ASN A 41 -18.37 -6.37 -5.85
CA ASN A 41 -19.55 -6.38 -6.72
C ASN A 41 -19.49 -5.35 -7.87
N ASP A 42 -18.33 -4.72 -8.09
CA ASP A 42 -18.07 -3.70 -9.10
C ASP A 42 -17.47 -4.24 -10.41
N GLY A 43 -17.46 -5.57 -10.58
CA GLY A 43 -16.84 -6.24 -11.73
C GLY A 43 -15.40 -6.69 -11.50
N THR A 44 -14.82 -6.44 -10.33
CA THR A 44 -13.45 -6.85 -9.98
C THR A 44 -13.23 -8.35 -10.18
N ILE A 45 -14.15 -9.19 -9.71
CA ILE A 45 -14.04 -10.65 -9.83
C ILE A 45 -13.99 -11.08 -11.31
N ASN A 46 -14.92 -10.62 -12.12
CA ASN A 46 -14.97 -10.94 -13.55
C ASN A 46 -13.72 -10.46 -14.30
N TRP A 47 -13.18 -9.33 -13.89
CA TRP A 47 -11.96 -8.81 -14.49
C TRP A 47 -10.73 -9.66 -14.10
N LEU A 48 -10.61 -10.07 -12.84
CA LEU A 48 -9.55 -10.96 -12.39
C LEU A 48 -9.62 -12.30 -13.12
N ASP A 49 -10.79 -12.94 -13.18
CA ASP A 49 -11.01 -14.20 -13.92
C ASP A 49 -10.56 -14.12 -15.39
N SER A 50 -10.77 -12.96 -16.03
CA SER A 50 -10.43 -12.77 -17.44
C SER A 50 -8.97 -12.36 -17.68
N ASN A 51 -8.25 -11.89 -16.64
CA ASN A 51 -6.96 -11.24 -16.82
C ASN A 51 -5.81 -11.84 -16.00
N TYR A 52 -6.05 -12.78 -15.07
CA TYR A 52 -5.01 -13.32 -14.19
C TYR A 52 -3.83 -13.92 -14.97
N THR A 53 -4.09 -14.63 -16.05
CA THR A 53 -3.04 -15.21 -16.91
C THR A 53 -2.26 -14.12 -17.64
N LYS A 54 -2.93 -13.07 -18.13
CA LYS A 54 -2.30 -11.95 -18.84
C LYS A 54 -1.31 -11.21 -17.94
N TYR A 55 -1.67 -11.04 -16.68
CA TYR A 55 -0.84 -10.33 -15.71
C TYR A 55 -0.01 -11.28 -14.83
N ASP A 56 -0.05 -12.58 -15.08
CA ASP A 56 0.68 -13.60 -14.32
C ASP A 56 0.51 -13.39 -12.81
N LEU A 57 -0.75 -13.35 -12.37
CA LEU A 57 -1.10 -13.11 -10.97
C LEU A 57 -1.92 -14.26 -10.38
N GLU A 58 -1.79 -14.43 -9.09
CA GLU A 58 -2.61 -15.30 -8.27
C GLU A 58 -3.66 -14.44 -7.55
N TYR A 59 -4.92 -14.88 -7.52
CA TYR A 59 -5.96 -14.14 -6.81
C TYR A 59 -6.87 -15.06 -6.00
N TYR A 60 -7.45 -14.48 -4.97
CA TYR A 60 -8.35 -15.16 -4.05
C TYR A 60 -9.59 -14.30 -3.83
N ILE A 61 -10.76 -14.95 -3.93
CA ILE A 61 -12.06 -14.32 -3.72
C ILE A 61 -12.57 -14.70 -2.35
N ASP A 62 -12.98 -13.71 -1.58
CA ASP A 62 -13.56 -13.89 -0.27
C ASP A 62 -14.92 -13.17 -0.21
N ASN A 63 -16.00 -13.96 -0.15
CA ASN A 63 -17.37 -13.46 -0.08
C ASN A 63 -17.99 -13.85 1.25
N ASN A 64 -17.60 -13.18 2.33
CA ASN A 64 -18.03 -13.48 3.68
C ASN A 64 -19.00 -12.45 4.25
N ASN A 65 -19.93 -12.93 5.09
CA ASN A 65 -20.79 -12.06 5.90
C ASN A 65 -20.01 -11.33 7.01
N ASP A 66 -18.81 -11.83 7.36
CA ASP A 66 -17.87 -11.21 8.30
C ASP A 66 -16.57 -10.84 7.56
N PRO A 67 -16.51 -9.66 6.94
CA PRO A 67 -15.37 -9.26 6.14
C PRO A 67 -14.11 -9.06 7.00
N LYS A 68 -12.97 -9.48 6.46
CA LYS A 68 -11.65 -9.34 7.11
C LYS A 68 -11.20 -7.87 7.17
N GLY A 69 -11.67 -7.06 6.23
CA GLY A 69 -11.22 -5.68 6.07
C GLY A 69 -9.80 -5.56 5.54
N ILE A 70 -9.26 -4.33 5.53
CA ILE A 70 -7.95 -4.03 4.93
C ILE A 70 -6.83 -4.85 5.60
N GLY A 71 -6.72 -4.78 6.91
CA GLY A 71 -5.68 -5.48 7.67
C GLY A 71 -5.75 -6.99 7.53
N GLY A 72 -6.95 -7.57 7.67
CA GLY A 72 -7.15 -9.02 7.51
C GLY A 72 -6.91 -9.49 6.07
N GLY A 73 -7.23 -8.69 5.07
CA GLY A 73 -6.90 -8.96 3.67
C GLY A 73 -5.38 -8.96 3.40
N MET A 74 -4.63 -8.04 4.04
CA MET A 74 -3.16 -8.05 4.00
C MET A 74 -2.60 -9.32 4.65
N ASN A 75 -3.07 -9.68 5.85
CA ASN A 75 -2.68 -10.92 6.54
C ASN A 75 -2.89 -12.13 5.64
N PHE A 76 -4.08 -12.23 5.03
CA PHE A 76 -4.41 -13.32 4.12
C PHE A 76 -3.42 -13.40 2.94
N CYS A 77 -3.11 -12.27 2.31
CA CYS A 77 -2.14 -12.24 1.21
C CYS A 77 -0.74 -12.68 1.67
N VAL A 78 -0.25 -12.13 2.79
CA VAL A 78 1.09 -12.45 3.31
C VAL A 78 1.23 -13.92 3.67
N ASP A 79 0.15 -14.57 4.12
CA ASP A 79 0.15 -16.02 4.39
C ASP A 79 0.38 -16.87 3.14
N LYS A 80 0.05 -16.37 1.96
CA LYS A 80 0.27 -17.04 0.67
C LYS A 80 1.65 -16.78 0.07
N VAL A 81 2.38 -15.76 0.57
CA VAL A 81 3.72 -15.41 0.07
C VAL A 81 4.72 -16.54 0.34
N LYS A 82 5.49 -16.90 -0.70
CA LYS A 82 6.53 -17.95 -0.67
C LYS A 82 7.95 -17.37 -0.81
N THR A 83 8.06 -16.08 -1.07
CA THR A 83 9.32 -15.36 -1.19
C THR A 83 9.78 -14.84 0.17
N GLU A 84 11.03 -14.41 0.25
CA GLU A 84 11.62 -13.84 1.47
C GLU A 84 10.99 -12.49 1.84
N PHE A 85 10.77 -11.65 0.82
CA PHE A 85 10.23 -10.30 1.00
C PHE A 85 8.81 -10.18 0.47
N VAL A 86 8.06 -9.30 1.08
CA VAL A 86 6.74 -8.86 0.62
C VAL A 86 6.72 -7.35 0.41
N ASN A 87 6.19 -6.93 -0.75
CA ASN A 87 5.84 -5.55 -1.06
C ASN A 87 4.32 -5.41 -0.93
N ILE A 88 3.87 -4.81 0.16
CA ILE A 88 2.44 -4.64 0.45
C ILE A 88 2.01 -3.29 -0.10
N ILE A 89 1.19 -3.27 -1.13
CA ILE A 89 0.61 -2.06 -1.70
C ILE A 89 -0.92 -2.09 -1.61
N HIS A 90 -1.53 -0.92 -1.58
CA HIS A 90 -2.99 -0.81 -1.67
C HIS A 90 -3.45 -0.82 -3.13
N SER A 91 -4.73 -1.16 -3.34
CA SER A 91 -5.31 -1.20 -4.68
C SER A 91 -5.36 0.18 -5.38
N ASP A 92 -5.20 1.27 -4.64
CA ASP A 92 -5.16 2.65 -5.13
C ASP A 92 -3.74 3.24 -5.16
N MET A 93 -2.74 2.39 -5.45
CA MET A 93 -1.34 2.81 -5.60
C MET A 93 -0.79 2.45 -6.97
N TRP A 94 0.08 3.32 -7.48
CA TRP A 94 0.90 3.08 -8.65
C TRP A 94 2.38 3.11 -8.23
N ILE A 95 3.11 2.01 -8.43
CA ILE A 95 4.56 1.99 -8.17
C ILE A 95 5.31 2.64 -9.34
N ALA A 96 6.28 3.50 -9.03
CA ALA A 96 7.17 4.09 -10.02
C ALA A 96 8.25 3.10 -10.50
N PRO A 97 8.99 3.40 -11.59
CA PRO A 97 10.03 2.52 -12.11
C PRO A 97 11.09 2.15 -11.05
N ASN A 98 11.43 0.87 -10.98
CA ASN A 98 12.43 0.26 -10.08
C ASN A 98 12.14 0.39 -8.57
N GLN A 99 10.87 0.63 -8.19
CA GLN A 99 10.47 0.75 -6.79
C GLN A 99 10.96 -0.42 -5.93
N ASP A 100 10.81 -1.63 -6.40
CA ASP A 100 11.18 -2.89 -5.73
C ASP A 100 12.71 -3.04 -5.59
N LEU A 101 13.46 -2.67 -6.62
CA LEU A 101 14.92 -2.72 -6.62
C LEU A 101 15.51 -1.80 -5.54
N GLU A 102 15.02 -0.58 -5.45
CA GLU A 102 15.54 0.40 -4.49
C GLU A 102 15.24 -0.01 -3.03
N LEU A 103 14.09 -0.63 -2.78
CA LEU A 103 13.78 -1.19 -1.46
C LEU A 103 14.67 -2.38 -1.10
N LEU A 104 15.00 -3.26 -2.07
CA LEU A 104 15.96 -4.34 -1.82
C LEU A 104 17.36 -3.83 -1.55
N LYS A 105 17.84 -2.86 -2.33
CA LYS A 105 19.16 -2.24 -2.08
C LYS A 105 19.28 -1.69 -0.68
N LEU A 106 18.22 -1.06 -0.15
CA LEU A 106 18.22 -0.56 1.21
C LEU A 106 18.43 -1.69 2.23
N TYR A 107 17.82 -2.86 2.03
CA TYR A 107 18.05 -4.02 2.90
C TYR A 107 19.48 -4.56 2.77
N ASP A 108 20.02 -4.63 1.56
CA ASP A 108 21.39 -5.09 1.31
C ASP A 108 22.41 -4.14 1.94
N ASP A 109 22.20 -2.83 1.88
CA ASP A 109 23.11 -1.82 2.42
C ASP A 109 23.10 -1.78 3.95
N ILE A 110 21.95 -2.00 4.58
CA ILE A 110 21.80 -1.95 6.05
C ILE A 110 22.22 -3.27 6.69
N GLY A 111 22.11 -4.38 5.97
CA GLY A 111 22.40 -5.71 6.48
C GLY A 111 21.25 -6.32 7.27
N ASP A 112 21.56 -7.30 8.14
CA ASP A 112 20.55 -8.08 8.88
C ASP A 112 20.00 -7.31 10.10
N THR A 113 19.22 -6.27 9.83
CA THR A 113 18.55 -5.44 10.84
C THR A 113 17.05 -5.60 10.77
N LYS A 114 16.39 -5.39 11.90
CA LYS A 114 14.94 -5.27 11.99
C LYS A 114 14.51 -4.00 11.27
N LEU A 115 14.07 -4.12 10.02
CA LEU A 115 13.77 -2.99 9.12
C LEU A 115 12.39 -3.12 8.49
N ILE A 116 11.66 -2.01 8.47
CA ILE A 116 10.50 -1.79 7.62
C ILE A 116 10.82 -0.66 6.66
N ALA A 117 10.85 -0.97 5.38
CA ALA A 117 11.06 0.02 4.33
C ALA A 117 9.73 0.49 3.74
N SER A 118 9.68 1.72 3.32
CA SER A 118 8.53 2.27 2.59
C SER A 118 9.00 3.17 1.46
N SER A 119 8.24 3.19 0.39
CA SER A 119 8.45 4.13 -0.71
C SER A 119 8.06 5.54 -0.29
N PHE A 120 8.71 6.52 -0.88
CA PHE A 120 8.28 7.91 -0.80
C PHE A 120 6.94 8.07 -1.52
N ARG A 121 5.96 8.68 -0.86
CA ARG A 121 4.61 8.82 -1.41
C ARG A 121 4.43 10.16 -2.09
N ILE A 122 3.86 10.11 -3.27
CA ILE A 122 3.37 11.29 -3.98
C ILE A 122 1.85 11.19 -3.98
N GLN A 123 1.17 12.24 -3.60
CA GLN A 123 -0.29 12.29 -3.46
C GLN A 123 -0.87 13.54 -4.12
N PRO A 124 -2.05 13.44 -4.74
CA PRO A 124 -2.78 14.64 -5.16
C PRO A 124 -3.24 15.43 -3.92
N ARG A 125 -3.18 16.73 -4.00
CA ARG A 125 -3.69 17.65 -2.98
C ARG A 125 -5.21 17.72 -3.09
N ILE A 126 -5.91 16.96 -2.27
CA ILE A 126 -7.38 16.83 -2.34
C ILE A 126 -8.09 17.54 -1.18
N PHE A 127 -7.39 17.86 -0.10
CA PHE A 127 -7.94 18.61 1.02
C PHE A 127 -7.33 20.02 1.06
N VAL A 128 -8.15 21.02 1.39
CA VAL A 128 -7.76 22.44 1.43
C VAL A 128 -6.53 22.70 2.33
N ASN A 129 -6.36 21.88 3.36
CA ASN A 129 -5.27 22.00 4.33
C ASN A 129 -4.12 21.01 4.09
N ASP A 130 -4.07 20.32 2.96
CA ASP A 130 -2.94 19.47 2.65
C ASP A 130 -1.68 20.35 2.49
N PRO A 131 -0.61 20.05 3.23
CA PRO A 131 0.66 20.77 3.09
C PRO A 131 1.34 20.37 1.77
N ASP A 132 2.37 21.11 1.36
CA ASP A 132 3.21 20.70 0.21
C ASP A 132 4.00 19.44 0.51
N TYR A 133 4.37 19.26 1.77
CA TYR A 133 5.23 18.17 2.22
C TYR A 133 4.90 17.71 3.63
N ARG A 134 4.96 16.40 3.83
CA ARG A 134 5.09 15.73 5.14
C ARG A 134 6.28 14.76 5.08
N PRO A 135 6.93 14.39 6.19
CA PRO A 135 7.99 13.39 6.15
C PRO A 135 7.59 12.15 5.35
N GLY A 136 8.30 11.89 4.25
CA GLY A 136 8.03 10.76 3.35
C GLY A 136 6.84 10.92 2.40
N THR A 137 6.22 12.12 2.31
CA THR A 137 5.09 12.37 1.42
C THR A 137 5.17 13.76 0.81
N VAL A 138 5.06 13.85 -0.52
CA VAL A 138 4.93 15.10 -1.28
C VAL A 138 3.51 15.20 -1.82
N PHE A 139 2.92 16.38 -1.69
CA PHE A 139 1.59 16.69 -2.24
C PHE A 139 1.76 17.55 -3.48
N VAL A 140 1.12 17.14 -4.56
CA VAL A 140 1.12 17.86 -5.84
C VAL A 140 -0.29 18.29 -6.20
N ASP A 141 -0.43 19.29 -7.06
CA ASP A 141 -1.73 19.75 -7.51
C ASP A 141 -2.44 18.63 -8.31
N THR A 142 -3.77 18.62 -8.26
CA THR A 142 -4.58 17.54 -8.85
C THR A 142 -4.49 17.46 -10.36
N ASP A 143 -4.08 18.52 -11.03
CA ASP A 143 -3.89 18.62 -12.49
C ASP A 143 -2.47 18.24 -12.93
N GLU A 144 -1.54 17.99 -12.01
CA GLU A 144 -0.17 17.60 -12.36
C GLU A 144 -0.11 16.23 -13.05
N PHE A 145 -0.75 15.20 -12.42
CA PHE A 145 -0.78 13.83 -12.94
C PHE A 145 -2.19 13.23 -12.96
N GLY A 146 -3.21 14.00 -12.61
CA GLY A 146 -4.57 13.51 -12.38
C GLY A 146 -4.82 13.06 -10.94
N ALA A 147 -6.08 13.13 -10.50
CA ALA A 147 -6.49 12.76 -9.14
C ALA A 147 -7.35 11.49 -9.09
N TYR A 148 -7.77 10.98 -10.24
CA TYR A 148 -8.63 9.80 -10.38
C TYR A 148 -8.01 8.79 -11.34
N ALA A 149 -8.54 7.57 -11.33
CA ALA A 149 -8.03 6.50 -12.19
C ALA A 149 -8.15 6.79 -13.68
N GLU A 150 -9.22 7.50 -14.08
CA GLU A 150 -9.52 7.86 -15.46
C GLU A 150 -8.67 8.99 -16.02
N ASP A 151 -8.15 9.89 -15.19
CA ASP A 151 -7.34 11.06 -15.61
C ASP A 151 -5.85 10.92 -15.28
N PHE A 152 -5.43 9.78 -14.70
CA PHE A 152 -4.06 9.58 -14.27
C PHE A 152 -3.08 9.42 -15.44
N ASP A 153 -2.19 10.40 -15.61
CA ASP A 153 -1.07 10.32 -16.56
C ASP A 153 0.13 9.58 -15.96
N SER A 154 0.08 8.26 -16.07
CA SER A 154 1.13 7.39 -15.54
C SER A 154 2.50 7.60 -16.20
N ASN A 155 2.54 8.01 -17.47
CA ASN A 155 3.81 8.22 -18.18
C ASN A 155 4.53 9.49 -17.68
N SER A 156 3.79 10.58 -17.55
CA SER A 156 4.33 11.83 -16.97
C SER A 156 4.75 11.61 -15.52
N PHE A 157 3.95 10.89 -14.73
CA PHE A 157 4.32 10.54 -13.35
C PHE A 157 5.61 9.70 -13.28
N ASP A 158 5.74 8.64 -14.08
CA ASP A 158 6.91 7.76 -14.06
C ASP A 158 8.20 8.51 -14.43
N LYS A 159 8.12 9.42 -15.40
CA LYS A 159 9.24 10.30 -15.76
C LYS A 159 9.61 11.22 -14.60
N TRP A 160 8.63 11.92 -14.05
CA TRP A 160 8.83 12.83 -12.92
C TRP A 160 9.38 12.08 -11.69
N ALA A 161 8.85 10.90 -11.36
CA ALA A 161 9.31 10.10 -10.23
C ALA A 161 10.77 9.66 -10.38
N THR A 162 11.19 9.35 -11.61
CA THR A 162 12.59 9.02 -11.92
C THR A 162 13.50 10.23 -11.70
N GLU A 163 13.11 11.42 -12.15
CA GLU A 163 13.86 12.65 -11.95
C GLU A 163 13.89 13.04 -10.46
N PHE A 164 12.74 12.92 -9.76
CA PHE A 164 12.63 13.19 -8.32
C PHE A 164 13.57 12.29 -7.50
N SER A 165 13.60 11.00 -7.78
CA SER A 165 14.45 10.05 -7.07
C SER A 165 15.95 10.35 -7.24
N GLN A 166 16.36 10.78 -8.44
CA GLN A 166 17.74 11.18 -8.71
C GLN A 166 18.15 12.47 -7.99
N MET A 167 17.24 13.44 -7.92
CA MET A 167 17.51 14.74 -7.27
C MET A 167 17.53 14.64 -5.74
N ASN A 168 16.81 13.69 -5.16
CA ASN A 168 16.62 13.55 -3.72
C ASN A 168 17.25 12.27 -3.14
N GLY A 169 18.17 11.65 -3.87
CA GLY A 169 18.74 10.35 -3.53
C GLY A 169 19.46 10.25 -2.17
N GLU A 170 19.85 11.37 -1.56
CA GLU A 170 20.46 11.41 -0.24
C GLU A 170 19.44 11.60 0.90
N LEU A 171 18.20 11.95 0.57
CA LEU A 171 17.15 12.17 1.57
C LEU A 171 16.62 10.82 2.07
N GLU A 172 16.67 10.62 3.36
CA GLU A 172 16.10 9.47 4.03
C GLU A 172 15.23 9.90 5.22
N VAL A 173 14.04 9.34 5.31
CA VAL A 173 13.13 9.59 6.43
C VAL A 173 13.08 8.37 7.34
N ARG A 174 13.50 8.54 8.60
CA ARG A 174 13.57 7.46 9.60
C ARG A 174 12.36 7.41 10.53
N LYS A 175 11.21 7.91 10.12
CA LYS A 175 10.02 7.96 11.00
C LYS A 175 8.81 7.39 10.31
N GLY A 176 8.18 6.45 10.99
CA GLY A 176 6.88 5.90 10.65
C GLY A 176 6.87 5.11 9.36
N GLY A 177 6.06 4.09 9.34
CA GLY A 177 5.63 3.44 8.12
C GLY A 177 4.49 4.23 7.48
N GLY A 178 4.21 3.94 6.25
CA GLY A 178 3.06 4.44 5.54
C GLY A 178 2.41 3.32 4.75
N ALA A 179 1.20 3.54 4.31
CA ALA A 179 0.56 2.66 3.35
C ALA A 179 1.52 2.42 2.17
N GLY A 180 1.65 1.15 1.76
CA GLY A 180 2.73 0.71 0.86
C GLY A 180 4.05 0.55 1.60
N PHE A 181 4.28 -0.64 2.17
CA PHE A 181 5.51 -0.95 2.89
C PHE A 181 6.09 -2.31 2.45
N PHE A 182 7.36 -2.46 2.74
CA PHE A 182 8.18 -3.59 2.34
C PHE A 182 8.90 -4.15 3.55
N CYS A 183 8.84 -5.47 3.72
CA CYS A 183 9.50 -6.14 4.83
C CYS A 183 9.79 -7.61 4.52
N ARG A 184 10.57 -8.27 5.39
CA ARG A 184 10.65 -9.73 5.38
C ARG A 184 9.31 -10.33 5.79
N VAL A 185 8.90 -11.38 5.12
CA VAL A 185 7.66 -12.11 5.41
C VAL A 185 7.69 -12.71 6.82
N GLU A 186 8.85 -13.19 7.27
CA GLU A 186 9.04 -13.72 8.60
C GLU A 186 8.82 -12.66 9.69
N ASP A 187 9.28 -11.43 9.50
CA ASP A 187 9.09 -10.32 10.43
C ASP A 187 7.61 -9.97 10.58
N TYR A 188 6.89 -9.88 9.45
CA TYR A 188 5.46 -9.63 9.46
C TYR A 188 4.69 -10.71 10.21
N LYS A 189 5.02 -11.98 9.95
CA LYS A 189 4.39 -13.13 10.61
C LYS A 189 4.76 -13.22 12.08
N TRP A 190 6.01 -12.95 12.42
CA TRP A 190 6.49 -12.98 13.80
C TRP A 190 5.77 -11.98 14.70
N ILE A 191 5.53 -10.75 14.20
CA ILE A 191 4.78 -9.73 14.95
C ILE A 191 3.26 -10.02 15.02
N GLY A 192 2.77 -11.02 14.28
CA GLY A 192 1.37 -11.41 14.23
C GLY A 192 0.51 -10.68 13.20
N GLY A 193 1.12 -9.90 12.28
CA GLY A 193 0.41 -9.15 11.25
C GLY A 193 -0.49 -8.05 11.81
N ASN A 194 -1.50 -7.66 11.04
CA ASN A 194 -2.51 -6.68 11.46
C ASN A 194 -3.50 -7.29 12.45
N ASP A 195 -3.92 -6.50 13.44
CA ASP A 195 -4.88 -6.94 14.45
C ASP A 195 -6.33 -6.79 13.92
N ASP A 196 -7.07 -7.88 13.95
CA ASP A 196 -8.48 -7.97 13.51
C ASP A 196 -9.42 -7.01 14.26
N LEU A 197 -9.02 -6.49 15.42
CA LEU A 197 -9.79 -5.50 16.18
C LEU A 197 -9.94 -4.17 15.46
N PHE A 198 -9.14 -3.91 14.41
CA PHE A 198 -9.20 -2.68 13.60
C PHE A 198 -10.05 -2.82 12.33
N ARG A 199 -10.87 -3.87 12.23
CA ARG A 199 -11.82 -4.03 11.11
C ARG A 199 -12.85 -2.90 11.09
N PRO A 200 -13.34 -2.48 9.92
CA PRO A 200 -12.90 -2.92 8.58
C PRO A 200 -11.65 -2.18 8.09
N ALA A 201 -11.31 -1.06 8.70
CA ALA A 201 -10.17 -0.22 8.33
C ALA A 201 -9.87 0.83 9.40
N SER A 202 -8.73 1.50 9.26
CA SER A 202 -8.22 2.59 10.09
C SER A 202 -7.54 2.14 11.37
N TRP A 203 -6.29 2.56 11.52
CA TRP A 203 -5.38 2.28 12.62
C TRP A 203 -4.72 0.89 12.61
N GLU A 204 -5.10 -0.02 11.73
CA GLU A 204 -4.47 -1.33 11.58
C GLU A 204 -2.97 -1.22 11.27
N ASP A 205 -2.60 -0.28 10.39
CA ASP A 205 -1.21 0.03 10.05
C ASP A 205 -0.45 0.68 11.22
N LYS A 206 -1.09 1.62 11.91
CA LYS A 206 -0.47 2.28 13.07
C LYS A 206 -0.22 1.31 14.22
N ASP A 207 -1.18 0.43 14.51
CA ASP A 207 -1.03 -0.60 15.53
C ASP A 207 0.14 -1.53 15.19
N LEU A 208 0.16 -2.05 13.94
CA LEU A 208 1.23 -2.90 13.44
C LEU A 208 2.60 -2.21 13.60
N PHE A 209 2.71 -0.96 13.16
CA PHE A 209 3.98 -0.24 13.20
C PHE A 209 4.41 0.11 14.62
N ILE A 210 3.48 0.42 15.54
CA ILE A 210 3.81 0.63 16.96
C ILE A 210 4.35 -0.66 17.57
N ARG A 211 3.71 -1.82 17.33
CA ARG A 211 4.22 -3.10 17.82
C ARG A 211 5.61 -3.42 17.27
N MET A 212 5.84 -3.18 15.98
CA MET A 212 7.16 -3.34 15.37
C MET A 212 8.19 -2.40 16.01
N GLN A 213 7.86 -1.12 16.22
CA GLN A 213 8.78 -0.17 16.89
C GLN A 213 9.14 -0.58 18.32
N LEU A 214 8.17 -1.09 19.09
CA LEU A 214 8.42 -1.60 20.44
C LEU A 214 9.35 -2.82 20.44
N GLU A 215 9.36 -3.59 19.36
CA GLU A 215 10.26 -4.72 19.14
C GLU A 215 11.60 -4.32 18.52
N GLY A 216 11.84 -3.01 18.34
CA GLY A 216 13.12 -2.48 17.86
C GLY A 216 13.27 -2.42 16.34
N TYR A 217 12.19 -2.51 15.57
CA TYR A 217 12.25 -2.30 14.12
C TYR A 217 12.49 -0.82 13.79
N GLU A 218 13.41 -0.57 12.87
CA GLU A 218 13.61 0.74 12.26
C GLU A 218 12.66 0.92 11.07
N PHE A 219 12.21 2.16 10.88
CA PHE A 219 11.37 2.54 9.75
C PHE A 219 12.08 3.53 8.85
N ARG A 220 12.16 3.22 7.57
CA ARG A 220 12.83 4.06 6.59
C ARG A 220 11.96 4.27 5.35
N MET A 221 11.84 5.53 4.96
CA MET A 221 11.22 5.94 3.70
C MET A 221 12.30 6.58 2.83
N ILE A 222 12.44 6.12 1.60
CA ILE A 222 13.51 6.53 0.71
C ILE A 222 12.96 7.11 -0.60
N PRO A 223 13.45 8.27 -1.07
CA PRO A 223 12.98 8.88 -2.31
C PRO A 223 13.47 8.18 -3.57
N GLN A 224 14.42 7.26 -3.46
CA GLN A 224 14.82 6.38 -4.56
C GLN A 224 13.70 5.42 -4.96
N SER A 225 12.84 5.07 -4.00
CA SER A 225 11.65 4.25 -4.21
C SER A 225 10.41 5.14 -4.10
N VAL A 226 9.64 5.28 -5.17
CA VAL A 226 8.51 6.21 -5.26
C VAL A 226 7.22 5.47 -5.56
N ILE A 227 6.12 5.93 -4.95
CA ILE A 227 4.77 5.50 -5.29
C ILE A 227 3.84 6.71 -5.45
N TRP A 228 2.91 6.62 -6.41
CA TRP A 228 1.71 7.45 -6.41
C TRP A 228 0.65 6.79 -5.55
N HIS A 229 0.00 7.55 -4.68
CA HIS A 229 -1.13 7.09 -3.89
C HIS A 229 -2.30 8.02 -4.14
N PHE A 230 -3.36 7.49 -4.74
CA PHE A 230 -4.54 8.29 -5.10
C PHE A 230 -5.25 8.90 -3.90
N SER A 231 -4.95 8.46 -2.70
CA SER A 231 -5.44 9.00 -1.42
C SER A 231 -6.97 9.18 -1.40
N ALA A 232 -7.64 8.78 -0.33
CA ALA A 232 -9.09 8.91 -0.19
C ALA A 232 -9.92 8.44 -1.41
N ARG A 233 -9.35 7.58 -2.29
CA ARG A 233 -10.03 6.95 -3.43
C ARG A 233 -10.31 5.47 -3.20
N GLY A 234 -9.88 4.92 -2.08
CA GLY A 234 -10.23 3.57 -1.67
C GLY A 234 -11.74 3.40 -1.48
N SER A 235 -12.21 2.14 -1.47
CA SER A 235 -13.63 1.79 -1.42
C SER A 235 -14.40 2.41 -0.24
N HIS A 236 -13.74 2.60 0.91
CA HIS A 236 -14.36 3.18 2.10
C HIS A 236 -14.53 4.71 2.06
N PHE A 237 -13.99 5.39 1.07
CA PHE A 237 -14.24 6.81 0.82
C PHE A 237 -15.36 7.07 -0.19
N ARG A 238 -15.98 6.04 -0.75
CA ARG A 238 -17.17 6.17 -1.61
C ARG A 238 -18.36 6.63 -0.77
N ASP A 239 -19.31 7.32 -1.40
CA ASP A 239 -20.48 7.89 -0.71
C ASP A 239 -21.25 6.84 0.08
N GLU A 240 -21.40 5.64 -0.44
CA GLU A 240 -22.05 4.50 0.21
C GLU A 240 -21.29 3.97 1.44
N ALA A 241 -19.99 4.24 1.52
CA ALA A 241 -19.14 3.81 2.61
C ALA A 241 -18.87 4.93 3.63
N LYS A 242 -19.18 6.19 3.32
CA LYS A 242 -18.96 7.33 4.23
C LYS A 242 -19.63 7.13 5.57
N ASP A 243 -20.86 6.63 5.59
CA ASP A 243 -21.59 6.36 6.84
C ASP A 243 -20.93 5.24 7.65
N LYS A 244 -20.35 4.25 6.98
CA LYS A 244 -19.62 3.15 7.65
C LYS A 244 -18.24 3.56 8.13
N PHE A 245 -17.58 4.48 7.42
CA PHE A 245 -16.25 4.99 7.78
C PHE A 245 -16.28 5.87 9.03
N HIS A 246 -17.40 6.52 9.32
CA HIS A 246 -17.63 7.23 10.59
C HIS A 246 -17.87 6.29 11.77
N MET A 247 -18.12 5.00 11.52
CA MET A 247 -18.15 3.99 12.57
C MET A 247 -16.72 3.66 13.00
N LYS A 248 -16.23 4.38 14.00
CA LYS A 248 -14.97 4.04 14.68
C LYS A 248 -15.03 2.60 15.16
N SER A 249 -13.94 1.85 14.98
CA SER A 249 -13.86 0.51 15.59
C SER A 249 -14.10 0.62 17.10
N GLU A 250 -14.61 -0.43 17.74
CA GLU A 250 -14.83 -0.43 19.19
C GLU A 250 -13.57 -0.04 19.97
N ARG A 251 -12.40 -0.40 19.46
CA ARG A 251 -11.12 -0.08 20.09
C ARG A 251 -10.74 1.39 19.93
N GLN A 252 -11.03 1.99 18.78
CA GLN A 252 -10.89 3.45 18.59
C GLN A 252 -11.80 4.23 19.54
N GLN A 253 -13.06 3.79 19.69
CA GLN A 253 -14.01 4.40 20.62
C GLN A 253 -13.52 4.27 22.07
N LYS A 254 -13.00 3.09 22.46
CA LYS A 254 -12.42 2.86 23.79
C LYS A 254 -11.15 3.67 24.03
N ALA A 255 -10.25 3.76 23.05
CA ALA A 255 -9.01 4.53 23.16
C ALA A 255 -9.27 6.03 23.31
N GLU A 256 -10.28 6.57 22.64
CA GLU A 256 -10.68 7.97 22.81
C GLU A 256 -11.35 8.25 24.16
N GLN A 257 -12.10 7.29 24.72
CA GLN A 257 -12.70 7.40 26.05
C GLN A 257 -11.66 7.40 27.19
N VAL A 258 -10.52 6.75 27.00
CA VAL A 258 -9.43 6.71 28.01
C VAL A 258 -8.57 7.99 27.98
N ASN A 259 -8.56 8.73 26.86
CA ASN A 259 -7.78 9.96 26.70
C ASN A 259 -8.60 11.25 27.00
N MET A 260 -9.83 11.14 27.44
CA MET A 260 -10.65 12.22 28.00
C MET A 260 -10.64 12.17 29.52
#